data_e261a9ca72c004abdb4520aacd0c1e28
#
_entry.id   e261a9ca72c004abdb4520aacd0c1e28
#
_cell.length_a   1.000
_cell.length_b   1.000
_cell.length_c   1.000
_cell.angle_alpha   90.00
_cell.angle_beta   90.00
_cell.angle_gamma   90.00
#
_symmetry.space_group_name_H-M   'P 1'
#
loop_
_entity.id
_entity.type
_entity.pdbx_description
1 polymer ?
#
loop_
_entity_poly.entity_id
_entity_poly.type
_entity_poly.pdbx_seq_one_letter_code
_entity_poly.pdbx_strand_id
1 'polypeptide(L)'
;DSAPLHQLGSGQWDKAKRKAAQQIRDTAAELLGLYAARAIRKGHAFEFSAHDYAAFAESFGFEETPDQANAIAAVIGDMTSGTPMDRLVCGDVGFGKTEVALRASFVAVMGGKQVAILAPTTLLAEQHVATWKDRFADWPVRIVELSRFKTTKEINAALGAIAKGEADIIIGTHKLLSKETQFANLGLVIVDEEHRFGVRQKDALKALRAEVDILTLTATPIPRTLGMAMEGLREFSIIATAPQKRLAIKTFVRREGDGVIREAVLREIKRGGQVYFLHNEVETIQNRKHALQELIPEARISVAHGQMHERELESVMREFVTQRTNILLCTTIIETGIDVPTANTIIMHRADKFGLAQLHQLRGRVGRSHHQAYAYLLVPDPEALSKQAQLRLNAIQAMEELGSGFYLAMHDLEIRGAGEVLGDKQSGEIHEIGFQLYTE
;
A
#
# COMPACT_ATOMS: atom_id res chain seq x y z
N ASP A 1 -12.61 -2.58 20.61
CA ASP A 1 -11.83 -2.10 21.75
C ASP A 1 -12.47 -0.82 22.26
N SER A 2 -12.91 -0.83 23.52
CA SER A 2 -13.55 0.32 24.16
C SER A 2 -12.48 1.29 24.63
N ALA A 3 -12.66 2.59 24.35
CA ALA A 3 -11.84 3.64 24.96
C ALA A 3 -11.83 3.46 26.50
N PRO A 4 -10.70 3.68 27.20
CA PRO A 4 -10.63 3.51 28.63
C PRO A 4 -11.62 4.48 29.30
N LEU A 5 -12.54 3.92 30.10
CA LEU A 5 -13.51 4.70 30.84
C LEU A 5 -12.81 5.37 32.04
N HIS A 6 -12.65 6.68 31.99
CA HIS A 6 -12.15 7.46 33.12
C HIS A 6 -13.26 7.75 34.12
N GLN A 7 -12.97 7.58 35.42
CA GLN A 7 -13.93 7.96 36.46
C GLN A 7 -14.17 9.49 36.46
N LEU A 8 -15.44 9.88 36.43
CA LEU A 8 -15.84 11.28 36.51
C LEU A 8 -15.26 11.92 37.80
N GLY A 9 -14.57 13.02 37.67
CA GLY A 9 -13.95 13.75 38.78
C GLY A 9 -12.55 13.29 39.19
N SER A 10 -11.98 12.26 38.57
CA SER A 10 -10.63 11.75 38.91
C SER A 10 -9.47 12.60 38.35
N GLY A 11 -9.74 13.56 37.47
CA GLY A 11 -8.70 14.34 36.75
C GLY A 11 -7.85 13.54 35.77
N GLN A 12 -8.15 12.25 35.60
CA GLN A 12 -7.40 11.37 34.66
C GLN A 12 -7.66 11.77 33.21
N TRP A 13 -8.87 12.17 32.89
CA TRP A 13 -9.25 12.68 31.57
C TRP A 13 -8.46 13.94 31.20
N ASP A 14 -8.39 14.91 32.12
CA ASP A 14 -7.63 16.14 31.89
C ASP A 14 -6.14 15.89 31.72
N LYS A 15 -5.59 14.88 32.43
CA LYS A 15 -4.20 14.44 32.23
C LYS A 15 -3.99 13.80 30.88
N ALA A 16 -4.92 12.92 30.44
CA ALA A 16 -4.86 12.29 29.14
C ALA A 16 -4.96 13.32 28.01
N LYS A 17 -5.92 14.26 28.12
CA LYS A 17 -6.08 15.36 27.16
C LYS A 17 -4.84 16.27 27.08
N ARG A 18 -4.23 16.62 28.22
CA ARG A 18 -2.99 17.43 28.22
C ARG A 18 -1.81 16.68 27.62
N LYS A 19 -1.68 15.40 27.92
CA LYS A 19 -0.62 14.56 27.35
C LYS A 19 -0.77 14.44 25.85
N ALA A 20 -1.97 14.18 25.36
CA ALA A 20 -2.26 14.13 23.93
C ALA A 20 -1.98 15.48 23.25
N ALA A 21 -2.43 16.60 23.82
CA ALA A 21 -2.16 17.93 23.31
C ALA A 21 -0.67 18.24 23.26
N GLN A 22 0.11 17.80 24.25
CA GLN A 22 1.57 17.98 24.26
C GLN A 22 2.23 17.17 23.13
N GLN A 23 1.85 15.92 22.96
CA GLN A 23 2.39 15.06 21.92
C GLN A 23 2.06 15.57 20.51
N ILE A 24 0.85 16.10 20.30
CA ILE A 24 0.47 16.78 19.04
C ILE A 24 1.40 17.96 18.78
N ARG A 25 1.63 18.80 19.80
CA ARG A 25 2.53 19.97 19.67
C ARG A 25 3.96 19.55 19.37
N ASP A 26 4.46 18.51 20.03
CA ASP A 26 5.82 18.00 19.83
C ASP A 26 5.98 17.44 18.41
N THR A 27 5.02 16.69 17.91
CA THR A 27 5.02 16.17 16.54
C THR A 27 4.86 17.28 15.50
N ALA A 28 3.97 18.25 15.74
CA ALA A 28 3.82 19.40 14.86
C ALA A 28 5.11 20.22 14.80
N ALA A 29 5.79 20.43 15.94
CA ALA A 29 7.07 21.12 16.01
C ALA A 29 8.18 20.38 15.25
N GLU A 30 8.22 19.03 15.36
CA GLU A 30 9.15 18.18 14.60
C GLU A 30 8.90 18.29 13.09
N LEU A 31 7.65 18.20 12.65
CA LEU A 31 7.27 18.34 11.24
C LEU A 31 7.57 19.74 10.70
N LEU A 32 7.27 20.78 11.46
CA LEU A 32 7.61 22.16 11.10
C LEU A 32 9.12 22.36 11.01
N GLY A 33 9.90 21.75 11.92
CA GLY A 33 11.36 21.78 11.88
C GLY A 33 11.92 21.12 10.62
N LEU A 34 11.38 19.98 10.22
CA LEU A 34 11.73 19.30 8.98
C LEU A 34 11.36 20.14 7.76
N TYR A 35 10.16 20.73 7.74
CA TYR A 35 9.70 21.61 6.67
C TYR A 35 10.58 22.86 6.55
N ALA A 36 10.88 23.53 7.65
CA ALA A 36 11.76 24.69 7.68
C ALA A 36 13.17 24.34 7.19
N ALA A 37 13.71 23.20 7.60
CA ALA A 37 15.02 22.72 7.13
C ALA A 37 15.03 22.48 5.61
N ARG A 38 13.92 21.99 5.06
CA ARG A 38 13.78 21.79 3.60
C ARG A 38 13.64 23.11 2.85
N ALA A 39 12.84 24.04 3.36
CA ALA A 39 12.61 25.34 2.72
C ALA A 39 13.90 26.17 2.60
N ILE A 40 14.84 25.97 3.50
CA ILE A 40 16.13 26.68 3.50
C ILE A 40 17.17 25.99 2.60
N ARG A 41 17.05 24.66 2.38
CA ARG A 41 17.99 23.91 1.55
C ARG A 41 17.63 24.04 0.07
N LYS A 42 18.63 24.34 -0.74
CA LYS A 42 18.54 24.20 -2.19
C LYS A 42 18.60 22.71 -2.52
N GLY A 43 17.53 22.19 -3.06
CA GLY A 43 17.50 20.85 -3.65
C GLY A 43 18.14 20.85 -5.04
N HIS A 44 18.20 19.67 -5.62
CA HIS A 44 18.60 19.51 -7.00
C HIS A 44 17.40 19.80 -7.92
N ALA A 45 17.53 20.79 -8.81
CA ALA A 45 16.55 20.99 -9.86
C ALA A 45 16.87 20.03 -11.01
N PHE A 46 16.02 19.02 -11.22
CA PHE A 46 16.21 18.04 -12.28
C PHE A 46 15.93 18.68 -13.64
N GLU A 47 16.78 18.36 -14.60
CA GLU A 47 16.62 18.73 -16.01
C GLU A 47 16.55 17.44 -16.84
N PHE A 48 15.68 17.42 -17.83
CA PHE A 48 15.50 16.26 -18.72
C PHE A 48 15.05 16.69 -20.11
N SER A 49 15.32 15.86 -21.10
CA SER A 49 14.85 16.05 -22.48
C SER A 49 13.35 15.81 -22.56
N ALA A 50 12.59 16.82 -23.02
CA ALA A 50 11.15 16.67 -23.25
C ALA A 50 10.83 15.58 -24.28
N HIS A 51 11.69 15.42 -25.29
CA HIS A 51 11.55 14.38 -26.31
C HIS A 51 11.70 12.97 -25.71
N ASP A 52 12.74 12.76 -24.91
CA ASP A 52 12.99 11.46 -24.28
C ASP A 52 11.90 11.14 -23.24
N TYR A 53 11.45 12.15 -22.49
CA TYR A 53 10.35 11.98 -21.55
C TYR A 53 9.05 11.59 -22.27
N ALA A 54 8.72 12.21 -23.40
CA ALA A 54 7.53 11.86 -24.18
C ALA A 54 7.63 10.40 -24.69
N ALA A 55 8.77 9.98 -25.20
CA ALA A 55 8.99 8.60 -25.62
C ALA A 55 8.83 7.59 -24.47
N PHE A 56 9.34 7.92 -23.28
CA PHE A 56 9.13 7.08 -22.09
C PHE A 56 7.65 7.07 -21.65
N ALA A 57 6.96 8.20 -21.72
CA ALA A 57 5.55 8.30 -21.39
C ALA A 57 4.67 7.47 -22.32
N GLU A 58 4.94 7.46 -23.62
CA GLU A 58 4.20 6.68 -24.61
C GLU A 58 4.29 5.18 -24.36
N SER A 59 5.40 4.69 -23.81
CA SER A 59 5.58 3.28 -23.46
C SER A 59 4.68 2.80 -22.31
N PHE A 60 3.92 3.67 -21.67
CA PHE A 60 2.91 3.30 -20.68
C PHE A 60 1.78 2.44 -21.28
N GLY A 61 1.44 2.66 -22.55
CA GLY A 61 0.47 1.84 -23.27
C GLY A 61 -0.98 1.96 -22.82
N PHE A 62 -1.28 2.86 -21.88
CA PHE A 62 -2.61 3.16 -21.37
C PHE A 62 -2.86 4.67 -21.42
N GLU A 63 -4.13 5.04 -21.43
CA GLU A 63 -4.55 6.42 -21.30
C GLU A 63 -4.51 6.83 -19.81
N GLU A 64 -3.86 7.96 -19.53
CA GLU A 64 -3.80 8.51 -18.18
C GLU A 64 -5.17 9.03 -17.75
N THR A 65 -5.58 8.71 -16.51
CA THR A 65 -6.72 9.40 -15.91
C THR A 65 -6.34 10.85 -15.58
N PRO A 66 -7.30 11.78 -15.47
CA PRO A 66 -7.01 13.16 -15.06
C PRO A 66 -6.24 13.26 -13.75
N ASP A 67 -6.58 12.41 -12.75
CA ASP A 67 -5.90 12.37 -11.47
C ASP A 67 -4.46 11.89 -11.58
N GLN A 68 -4.20 10.88 -12.43
CA GLN A 68 -2.85 10.40 -12.72
C GLN A 68 -2.02 11.51 -13.38
N ALA A 69 -2.57 12.17 -14.39
CA ALA A 69 -1.89 13.26 -15.08
C ALA A 69 -1.55 14.42 -14.12
N ASN A 70 -2.47 14.78 -13.23
CA ASN A 70 -2.25 15.81 -12.22
C ASN A 70 -1.17 15.39 -11.21
N ALA A 71 -1.19 14.16 -10.75
CA ALA A 71 -0.18 13.64 -9.82
C ALA A 71 1.22 13.59 -10.45
N ILE A 72 1.33 13.15 -11.71
CA ILE A 72 2.58 13.15 -12.48
C ILE A 72 3.10 14.59 -12.66
N ALA A 73 2.25 15.52 -13.08
CA ALA A 73 2.62 16.90 -13.25
C ALA A 73 3.11 17.55 -11.94
N ALA A 74 2.44 17.26 -10.83
CA ALA A 74 2.83 17.76 -9.52
C ALA A 74 4.21 17.22 -9.08
N VAL A 75 4.45 15.92 -9.26
CA VAL A 75 5.74 15.30 -8.93
C VAL A 75 6.88 15.88 -9.77
N ILE A 76 6.68 16.01 -11.07
CA ILE A 76 7.69 16.59 -11.98
C ILE A 76 7.93 18.06 -11.65
N GLY A 77 6.86 18.81 -11.34
CA GLY A 77 6.96 20.20 -10.89
C GLY A 77 7.81 20.34 -9.63
N ASP A 78 7.60 19.49 -8.64
CA ASP A 78 8.41 19.46 -7.41
C ASP A 78 9.89 19.15 -7.72
N MET A 79 10.14 18.14 -8.54
CA MET A 79 11.52 17.69 -8.87
C MET A 79 12.29 18.75 -9.67
N THR A 80 11.63 19.59 -10.43
CA THR A 80 12.25 20.65 -11.22
C THR A 80 12.32 21.99 -10.49
N SER A 81 11.70 22.11 -9.31
CA SER A 81 11.59 23.39 -8.58
C SER A 81 12.89 23.86 -7.92
N GLY A 82 13.86 22.95 -7.70
CA GLY A 82 15.06 23.25 -6.93
C GLY A 82 14.87 23.21 -5.40
N THR A 83 13.70 22.79 -4.93
CA THR A 83 13.40 22.52 -3.51
C THR A 83 13.23 21.01 -3.33
N PRO A 84 13.79 20.39 -2.28
CA PRO A 84 13.65 18.96 -2.07
C PRO A 84 12.17 18.55 -1.97
N MET A 85 11.74 17.60 -2.80
CA MET A 85 10.36 17.09 -2.80
C MET A 85 10.09 16.22 -1.56
N ASP A 86 8.91 16.35 -0.98
CA ASP A 86 8.31 15.38 -0.06
C ASP A 86 6.83 15.25 -0.35
N ARG A 87 6.52 14.43 -1.32
CA ARG A 87 5.15 14.25 -1.79
C ARG A 87 4.64 12.86 -1.48
N LEU A 88 3.42 12.81 -0.97
CA LEU A 88 2.66 11.60 -0.76
C LEU A 88 1.64 11.46 -1.90
N VAL A 89 1.72 10.37 -2.64
CA VAL A 89 0.72 9.99 -3.65
C VAL A 89 -0.17 8.91 -3.06
N CYS A 90 -1.42 9.26 -2.86
CA CYS A 90 -2.44 8.41 -2.30
C CYS A 90 -3.42 7.97 -3.38
N GLY A 91 -3.71 6.70 -3.46
CA GLY A 91 -4.66 6.15 -4.41
C GLY A 91 -4.89 4.68 -4.18
N ASP A 92 -6.06 4.19 -4.58
CA ASP A 92 -6.39 2.78 -4.39
C ASP A 92 -5.43 1.87 -5.17
N VAL A 93 -5.43 0.61 -4.80
CA VAL A 93 -4.58 -0.39 -5.46
C VAL A 93 -4.95 -0.48 -6.94
N GLY A 94 -3.92 -0.40 -7.78
CA GLY A 94 -4.07 -0.46 -9.22
C GLY A 94 -4.61 0.79 -9.89
N PHE A 95 -4.65 1.93 -9.21
CA PHE A 95 -5.02 3.23 -9.80
C PHE A 95 -3.85 3.94 -10.50
N GLY A 96 -2.71 3.26 -10.65
CA GLY A 96 -1.58 3.76 -11.42
C GLY A 96 -0.57 4.59 -10.64
N LYS A 97 -0.52 4.46 -9.31
CA LYS A 97 0.54 5.06 -8.49
C LYS A 97 1.95 4.68 -8.98
N THR A 98 2.11 3.45 -9.46
CA THR A 98 3.37 2.95 -10.00
C THR A 98 3.84 3.75 -11.22
N GLU A 99 2.93 4.18 -12.08
CA GLU A 99 3.31 5.02 -13.24
C GLU A 99 3.87 6.37 -12.79
N VAL A 100 3.31 6.98 -11.75
CA VAL A 100 3.87 8.21 -11.16
C VAL A 100 5.32 7.99 -10.70
N ALA A 101 5.58 6.88 -10.02
CA ALA A 101 6.92 6.52 -9.57
C ALA A 101 7.89 6.23 -10.73
N LEU A 102 7.42 5.57 -11.79
CA LEU A 102 8.22 5.31 -13.00
C LEU A 102 8.62 6.61 -13.69
N ARG A 103 7.69 7.56 -13.84
CA ARG A 103 7.97 8.88 -14.42
C ARG A 103 8.97 9.68 -13.59
N ALA A 104 8.82 9.67 -12.27
CA ALA A 104 9.79 10.28 -11.35
C ALA A 104 11.18 9.64 -11.46
N SER A 105 11.23 8.31 -11.52
CA SER A 105 12.50 7.56 -11.71
C SER A 105 13.18 7.95 -13.00
N PHE A 106 12.44 8.06 -14.09
CA PHE A 106 12.97 8.46 -15.39
C PHE A 106 13.60 9.86 -15.33
N VAL A 107 12.90 10.84 -14.77
CA VAL A 107 13.41 12.20 -14.61
C VAL A 107 14.69 12.23 -13.79
N ALA A 108 14.74 11.48 -12.68
CA ALA A 108 15.92 11.44 -11.81
C ALA A 108 17.13 10.81 -12.49
N VAL A 109 16.95 9.68 -13.19
CA VAL A 109 18.04 8.97 -13.86
C VAL A 109 18.56 9.76 -15.06
N MET A 110 17.67 10.35 -15.86
CA MET A 110 18.08 11.21 -16.98
C MET A 110 18.79 12.48 -16.50
N GLY A 111 18.49 12.94 -15.29
CA GLY A 111 19.22 14.03 -14.61
C GLY A 111 20.54 13.59 -13.97
N GLY A 112 20.98 12.35 -14.16
CA GLY A 112 22.25 11.83 -13.66
C GLY A 112 22.27 11.45 -12.19
N LYS A 113 21.12 11.28 -11.55
CA LYS A 113 20.97 10.90 -10.14
C LYS A 113 20.56 9.44 -9.98
N GLN A 114 20.95 8.84 -8.85
CA GLN A 114 20.50 7.51 -8.48
C GLN A 114 19.11 7.56 -7.82
N VAL A 115 18.34 6.50 -8.02
CA VAL A 115 17.00 6.32 -7.45
C VAL A 115 17.02 5.10 -6.54
N ALA A 116 16.53 5.25 -5.33
CA ALA A 116 16.29 4.15 -4.39
C ALA A 116 14.79 3.89 -4.25
N ILE A 117 14.37 2.65 -4.40
CA ILE A 117 12.97 2.24 -4.27
C ILE A 117 12.86 1.25 -3.12
N LEU A 118 12.14 1.65 -2.09
CA LEU A 118 11.92 0.90 -0.86
C LEU A 118 10.57 0.21 -0.89
N ALA A 119 10.59 -1.11 -0.80
CA ALA A 119 9.39 -1.93 -0.67
C ALA A 119 9.33 -2.58 0.73
N PRO A 120 8.13 -2.77 1.31
CA PRO A 120 7.99 -3.34 2.64
C PRO A 120 8.34 -4.83 2.72
N THR A 121 8.24 -5.55 1.59
CA THR A 121 8.52 -6.99 1.51
C THR A 121 9.44 -7.32 0.34
N THR A 122 10.16 -8.43 0.45
CA THR A 122 11.05 -8.89 -0.62
C THR A 122 10.30 -9.24 -1.90
N LEU A 123 9.12 -9.84 -1.77
CA LEU A 123 8.31 -10.21 -2.93
C LEU A 123 7.80 -8.98 -3.69
N LEU A 124 7.40 -7.92 -2.97
CA LEU A 124 7.02 -6.66 -3.59
C LEU A 124 8.21 -5.97 -4.26
N ALA A 125 9.39 -6.04 -3.64
CA ALA A 125 10.63 -5.56 -4.27
C ALA A 125 10.93 -6.29 -5.59
N GLU A 126 10.76 -7.61 -5.65
CA GLU A 126 10.91 -8.39 -6.90
C GLU A 126 9.89 -7.96 -7.97
N GLN A 127 8.64 -7.73 -7.60
CA GLN A 127 7.63 -7.22 -8.53
C GLN A 127 8.01 -5.84 -9.08
N HIS A 128 8.51 -4.96 -8.24
CA HIS A 128 9.03 -3.67 -8.68
C HIS A 128 10.23 -3.83 -9.62
N VAL A 129 11.18 -4.72 -9.30
CA VAL A 129 12.32 -5.00 -10.19
C VAL A 129 11.85 -5.42 -11.57
N ALA A 130 10.89 -6.35 -11.65
CA ALA A 130 10.33 -6.79 -12.93
C ALA A 130 9.68 -5.63 -13.69
N THR A 131 8.86 -4.83 -13.02
CA THR A 131 8.15 -3.68 -13.62
C THR A 131 9.14 -2.62 -14.13
N TRP A 132 10.15 -2.25 -13.33
CA TRP A 132 11.14 -1.25 -13.72
C TRP A 132 12.02 -1.76 -14.85
N LYS A 133 12.47 -3.02 -14.81
CA LYS A 133 13.26 -3.61 -15.90
C LYS A 133 12.52 -3.66 -17.22
N ASP A 134 11.23 -4.00 -17.19
CA ASP A 134 10.38 -3.99 -18.38
C ASP A 134 10.25 -2.58 -18.95
N ARG A 135 9.93 -1.62 -18.11
CA ARG A 135 9.68 -0.24 -18.52
C ARG A 135 10.92 0.50 -19.00
N PHE A 136 12.10 0.15 -18.47
CA PHE A 136 13.39 0.73 -18.83
C PHE A 136 14.19 -0.13 -19.81
N ALA A 137 13.59 -1.16 -20.42
CA ALA A 137 14.29 -2.12 -21.27
C ALA A 137 15.04 -1.47 -22.45
N ASP A 138 14.47 -0.41 -23.02
CA ASP A 138 15.03 0.32 -24.16
C ASP A 138 15.94 1.51 -23.75
N TRP A 139 16.19 1.66 -22.45
CA TRP A 139 16.99 2.77 -21.92
C TRP A 139 18.29 2.28 -21.29
N PRO A 140 19.38 3.06 -21.38
CA PRO A 140 20.68 2.68 -20.83
C PRO A 140 20.72 2.87 -19.29
N VAL A 141 19.84 2.16 -18.59
CA VAL A 141 19.64 2.27 -17.14
C VAL A 141 19.93 0.93 -16.49
N ARG A 142 20.85 0.92 -15.51
CA ARG A 142 21.19 -0.27 -14.74
C ARG A 142 20.36 -0.34 -13.47
N ILE A 143 19.57 -1.39 -13.36
CA ILE A 143 18.70 -1.67 -12.22
C ILE A 143 19.30 -2.81 -11.40
N VAL A 144 19.49 -2.61 -10.12
CA VAL A 144 19.99 -3.63 -9.17
C VAL A 144 18.99 -3.87 -8.05
N GLU A 145 18.98 -5.08 -7.53
CA GLU A 145 18.13 -5.50 -6.43
C GLU A 145 18.96 -5.80 -5.18
N LEU A 146 18.57 -5.22 -4.05
CA LEU A 146 19.07 -5.57 -2.73
C LEU A 146 17.96 -6.24 -1.92
N SER A 147 17.90 -7.57 -1.97
CA SER A 147 16.94 -8.36 -1.22
C SER A 147 17.62 -9.59 -0.60
N ARG A 148 16.95 -10.21 0.36
CA ARG A 148 17.46 -11.40 1.04
C ARG A 148 17.46 -12.67 0.18
N PHE A 149 16.80 -12.66 -0.98
CA PHE A 149 16.84 -13.77 -1.94
C PHE A 149 18.10 -13.77 -2.80
N LYS A 150 18.90 -12.72 -2.74
CA LYS A 150 20.20 -12.64 -3.42
C LYS A 150 21.28 -13.30 -2.59
N THR A 151 22.22 -13.93 -3.28
CA THR A 151 23.42 -14.49 -2.66
C THR A 151 24.32 -13.38 -2.13
N THR A 152 25.18 -13.70 -1.18
CA THR A 152 26.16 -12.74 -0.65
C THR A 152 27.02 -12.12 -1.75
N LYS A 153 27.41 -12.93 -2.76
CA LYS A 153 28.17 -12.46 -3.91
C LYS A 153 27.39 -11.42 -4.73
N GLU A 154 26.12 -11.67 -5.01
CA GLU A 154 25.24 -10.74 -5.73
C GLU A 154 25.01 -9.44 -4.93
N ILE A 155 24.81 -9.55 -3.60
CA ILE A 155 24.65 -8.39 -2.72
C ILE A 155 25.92 -7.53 -2.74
N ASN A 156 27.10 -8.13 -2.58
CA ASN A 156 28.36 -7.40 -2.60
C ASN A 156 28.63 -6.74 -3.94
N ALA A 157 28.32 -7.42 -5.04
CA ALA A 157 28.42 -6.85 -6.38
C ALA A 157 27.47 -5.65 -6.56
N ALA A 158 26.24 -5.75 -6.08
CA ALA A 158 25.26 -4.67 -6.11
C ALA A 158 25.72 -3.47 -5.26
N LEU A 159 26.18 -3.69 -4.02
CA LEU A 159 26.71 -2.64 -3.15
C LEU A 159 27.91 -1.92 -3.78
N GLY A 160 28.81 -2.66 -4.43
CA GLY A 160 29.93 -2.08 -5.18
C GLY A 160 29.48 -1.21 -6.35
N ALA A 161 28.49 -1.66 -7.12
CA ALA A 161 27.93 -0.90 -8.23
C ALA A 161 27.20 0.37 -7.77
N ILE A 162 26.51 0.31 -6.64
CA ILE A 162 25.85 1.47 -6.02
C ILE A 162 26.89 2.52 -5.60
N ALA A 163 27.93 2.10 -4.89
CA ALA A 163 28.97 2.99 -4.38
C ALA A 163 29.78 3.66 -5.48
N LYS A 164 29.95 3.02 -6.62
CA LYS A 164 30.63 3.56 -7.80
C LYS A 164 29.76 4.43 -8.70
N GLY A 165 28.43 4.47 -8.44
CA GLY A 165 27.47 5.17 -9.30
C GLY A 165 27.16 4.43 -10.61
N GLU A 166 27.54 3.16 -10.73
CA GLU A 166 27.26 2.33 -11.90
C GLU A 166 25.82 1.79 -11.91
N ALA A 167 25.17 1.70 -10.73
CA ALA A 167 23.75 1.36 -10.59
C ALA A 167 22.93 2.66 -10.57
N ASP A 168 21.92 2.73 -11.44
CA ASP A 168 21.07 3.91 -11.59
C ASP A 168 19.82 3.82 -10.72
N ILE A 169 19.17 2.66 -10.69
CA ILE A 169 17.98 2.39 -9.91
C ILE A 169 18.22 1.18 -9.00
N ILE A 170 18.02 1.39 -7.72
CA ILE A 170 18.26 0.40 -6.68
C ILE A 170 16.93 0.07 -6.00
N ILE A 171 16.49 -1.17 -6.10
CA ILE A 171 15.21 -1.62 -5.56
C ILE A 171 15.48 -2.66 -4.46
N GLY A 172 14.83 -2.48 -3.32
CA GLY A 172 14.98 -3.42 -2.23
C GLY A 172 14.09 -3.12 -1.03
N THR A 173 14.38 -3.80 0.05
CA THR A 173 13.69 -3.63 1.32
C THR A 173 14.48 -2.65 2.22
N HIS A 174 14.21 -2.65 3.51
CA HIS A 174 14.90 -1.83 4.52
C HIS A 174 16.43 -1.96 4.49
N LYS A 175 17.01 -2.97 3.85
CA LYS A 175 18.47 -3.09 3.64
C LYS A 175 19.05 -1.89 2.90
N LEU A 176 18.27 -1.22 2.05
CA LEU A 176 18.71 0.00 1.37
C LEU A 176 19.05 1.15 2.34
N LEU A 177 18.47 1.13 3.54
CA LEU A 177 18.67 2.13 4.58
C LEU A 177 19.81 1.76 5.55
N SER A 178 20.47 0.62 5.32
CA SER A 178 21.61 0.21 6.16
C SER A 178 22.86 1.06 5.87
N LYS A 179 23.74 1.14 6.83
CA LYS A 179 25.03 1.87 6.70
C LYS A 179 25.96 1.25 5.64
N GLU A 180 25.70 0.00 5.25
CA GLU A 180 26.47 -0.72 4.22
C GLU A 180 26.16 -0.20 2.81
N THR A 181 24.96 0.35 2.62
CA THR A 181 24.54 0.92 1.33
C THR A 181 24.99 2.36 1.23
N GLN A 182 26.02 2.60 0.44
CA GLN A 182 26.54 3.94 0.18
C GLN A 182 26.22 4.35 -1.26
N PHE A 183 25.40 5.37 -1.42
CA PHE A 183 25.06 5.91 -2.73
C PHE A 183 26.11 6.93 -3.18
N ALA A 184 26.51 6.86 -4.45
CA ALA A 184 27.41 7.83 -5.04
C ALA A 184 26.71 9.17 -5.31
N ASN A 185 25.47 9.12 -5.76
CA ASN A 185 24.72 10.30 -6.21
C ASN A 185 23.20 10.12 -6.08
N LEU A 186 22.72 9.83 -4.88
CA LEU A 186 21.30 9.65 -4.62
C LEU A 186 20.53 10.95 -4.81
N GLY A 187 19.47 10.95 -5.61
CA GLY A 187 18.64 12.12 -5.87
C GLY A 187 17.16 11.92 -5.58
N LEU A 188 16.67 10.68 -5.64
CA LEU A 188 15.27 10.35 -5.41
C LEU A 188 15.14 9.08 -4.59
N VAL A 189 14.29 9.11 -3.58
CA VAL A 189 13.85 7.93 -2.82
C VAL A 189 12.35 7.76 -3.01
N ILE A 190 11.95 6.58 -3.46
CA ILE A 190 10.55 6.18 -3.58
C ILE A 190 10.26 5.18 -2.48
N VAL A 191 9.23 5.45 -1.68
CA VAL A 191 8.82 4.61 -0.56
C VAL A 191 7.43 4.07 -0.83
N ASP A 192 7.32 2.76 -0.95
CA ASP A 192 6.03 2.11 -1.12
C ASP A 192 5.51 1.65 0.25
N GLU A 193 4.28 2.07 0.58
CA GLU A 193 3.59 1.71 1.83
C GLU A 193 4.44 1.98 3.11
N GLU A 194 4.86 3.23 3.29
CA GLU A 194 5.73 3.67 4.40
C GLU A 194 5.25 3.21 5.79
N HIS A 195 3.95 3.13 6.02
CA HIS A 195 3.36 2.74 7.30
C HIS A 195 3.75 1.31 7.73
N ARG A 196 4.19 0.47 6.80
CA ARG A 196 4.65 -0.91 7.07
C ARG A 196 6.10 -0.98 7.52
N PHE A 197 6.85 0.12 7.49
CA PHE A 197 8.21 0.17 7.97
C PHE A 197 8.25 0.35 9.50
N GLY A 198 9.23 -0.31 10.14
CA GLY A 198 9.44 -0.18 11.56
C GLY A 198 10.04 1.19 11.97
N VAL A 199 10.08 1.46 13.27
CA VAL A 199 10.53 2.77 13.82
C VAL A 199 11.92 3.15 13.33
N ARG A 200 12.90 2.23 13.35
CA ARG A 200 14.27 2.51 12.91
C ARG A 200 14.36 2.89 11.43
N GLN A 201 13.55 2.24 10.59
CA GLN A 201 13.51 2.55 9.16
C GLN A 201 12.87 3.93 8.93
N LYS A 202 11.81 4.26 9.66
CA LYS A 202 11.17 5.58 9.60
C LYS A 202 12.12 6.70 10.04
N ASP A 203 12.94 6.48 11.07
CA ASP A 203 13.95 7.44 11.52
C ASP A 203 15.04 7.65 10.45
N ALA A 204 15.49 6.57 9.80
CA ALA A 204 16.46 6.69 8.69
C ALA A 204 15.87 7.46 7.50
N LEU A 205 14.60 7.25 7.16
CA LEU A 205 13.89 8.00 6.12
C LEU A 205 13.74 9.48 6.49
N LYS A 206 13.46 9.80 7.74
CA LYS A 206 13.41 11.20 8.21
C LYS A 206 14.72 11.95 7.96
N ALA A 207 15.85 11.31 8.21
CA ALA A 207 17.16 11.90 7.93
C ALA A 207 17.37 12.19 6.44
N LEU A 208 16.97 11.27 5.56
CA LEU A 208 17.05 11.44 4.11
C LEU A 208 16.12 12.53 3.57
N ARG A 209 14.96 12.72 4.18
CA ARG A 209 13.96 13.73 3.76
C ARG A 209 14.49 15.15 3.70
N ALA A 210 15.49 15.47 4.47
CA ALA A 210 16.09 16.80 4.46
C ALA A 210 17.09 17.02 3.30
N GLU A 211 17.52 15.97 2.60
CA GLU A 211 18.63 16.01 1.65
C GLU A 211 18.27 15.61 0.23
N VAL A 212 17.29 14.73 0.05
CA VAL A 212 16.89 14.17 -1.26
C VAL A 212 15.40 14.33 -1.49
N ASP A 213 14.99 14.19 -2.72
CA ASP A 213 13.58 14.13 -3.08
C ASP A 213 12.98 12.80 -2.61
N ILE A 214 11.84 12.89 -1.94
CA ILE A 214 11.10 11.73 -1.44
C ILE A 214 9.70 11.68 -2.05
N LEU A 215 9.38 10.55 -2.67
CA LEU A 215 8.07 10.23 -3.17
C LEU A 215 7.53 9.02 -2.40
N THR A 216 6.46 9.21 -1.66
CA THR A 216 5.80 8.13 -0.93
C THR A 216 4.52 7.73 -1.64
N LEU A 217 4.33 6.42 -1.83
CA LEU A 217 3.13 5.83 -2.41
C LEU A 217 2.34 5.11 -1.32
N THR A 218 1.04 5.30 -1.28
CA THR A 218 0.17 4.56 -0.35
C THR A 218 -1.18 4.25 -0.95
N ALA A 219 -1.71 3.07 -0.60
CA ALA A 219 -3.10 2.69 -0.85
C ALA A 219 -4.00 3.02 0.34
N THR A 220 -3.43 3.45 1.47
CA THR A 220 -4.21 3.84 2.64
C THR A 220 -4.90 5.18 2.38
N PRO A 221 -6.23 5.25 2.49
CA PRO A 221 -6.95 6.52 2.34
C PRO A 221 -6.54 7.53 3.42
N ILE A 222 -6.41 8.79 3.04
CA ILE A 222 -6.15 9.90 3.97
C ILE A 222 -7.47 10.64 4.20
N PRO A 223 -7.93 10.82 5.44
CA PRO A 223 -9.08 11.68 5.70
C PRO A 223 -8.89 13.07 5.13
N ARG A 224 -9.95 13.63 4.53
CA ARG A 224 -9.89 14.94 3.88
C ARG A 224 -9.50 16.04 4.85
N THR A 225 -10.03 15.99 6.06
CA THR A 225 -9.69 16.92 7.15
C THR A 225 -8.22 16.85 7.54
N LEU A 226 -7.66 15.64 7.61
CA LEU A 226 -6.23 15.47 7.88
C LEU A 226 -5.37 15.94 6.72
N GLY A 227 -5.79 15.66 5.46
CA GLY A 227 -5.14 16.19 4.28
C GLY A 227 -5.03 17.72 4.32
N MET A 228 -6.13 18.40 4.62
CA MET A 228 -6.16 19.87 4.76
C MET A 228 -5.31 20.36 5.93
N ALA A 229 -5.28 19.64 7.06
CA ALA A 229 -4.44 20.01 8.21
C ALA A 229 -2.93 19.80 7.94
N MET A 230 -2.59 18.91 7.02
CA MET A 230 -1.20 18.66 6.60
C MET A 230 -0.77 19.54 5.42
N GLU A 231 -1.68 20.29 4.81
CA GLU A 231 -1.40 21.21 3.72
C GLU A 231 -0.33 22.23 4.16
N GLY A 232 0.78 22.30 3.42
CA GLY A 232 1.93 23.12 3.80
C GLY A 232 2.98 22.44 4.72
N LEU A 233 2.66 21.28 5.31
CA LEU A 233 3.64 20.45 6.05
C LEU A 233 4.21 19.34 5.17
N ARG A 234 3.38 18.78 4.31
CA ARG A 234 3.73 17.77 3.32
C ARG A 234 2.82 17.91 2.11
N GLU A 235 3.39 17.90 0.93
CA GLU A 235 2.61 17.91 -0.31
C GLU A 235 1.97 16.53 -0.56
N PHE A 236 0.75 16.52 -1.07
CA PHE A 236 0.10 15.27 -1.44
C PHE A 236 -0.75 15.38 -2.71
N SER A 237 -0.89 14.23 -3.38
CA SER A 237 -1.71 14.05 -4.56
C SER A 237 -2.62 12.85 -4.38
N ILE A 238 -3.86 12.97 -4.80
CA ILE A 238 -4.86 11.91 -4.68
C ILE A 238 -5.23 11.42 -6.06
N ILE A 239 -5.14 10.10 -6.28
CA ILE A 239 -5.62 9.40 -7.47
C ILE A 239 -6.87 8.63 -7.07
N ALA A 240 -8.02 9.24 -7.29
CA ALA A 240 -9.32 8.69 -6.89
C ALA A 240 -10.08 8.04 -8.07
N THR A 241 -9.67 8.32 -9.31
CA THR A 241 -10.32 7.82 -10.51
C THR A 241 -9.70 6.50 -10.95
N ALA A 242 -10.52 5.45 -11.07
CA ALA A 242 -10.09 4.16 -11.61
C ALA A 242 -9.70 4.28 -13.09
N PRO A 243 -8.67 3.53 -13.56
CA PRO A 243 -8.34 3.46 -14.98
C PRO A 243 -9.53 3.00 -15.82
N GLN A 244 -9.69 3.60 -16.98
CA GLN A 244 -10.69 3.16 -17.96
C GLN A 244 -10.45 1.68 -18.31
N LYS A 245 -11.54 0.94 -18.57
CA LYS A 245 -11.56 -0.52 -18.88
C LYS A 245 -11.45 -1.47 -17.68
N ARG A 246 -11.47 -1.01 -16.44
CA ARG A 246 -11.67 -1.91 -15.31
C ARG A 246 -13.15 -2.20 -15.14
N LEU A 247 -13.49 -3.49 -15.09
CA LEU A 247 -14.82 -3.93 -14.73
C LEU A 247 -15.06 -3.75 -13.23
N ALA A 248 -16.23 -3.30 -12.87
CA ALA A 248 -16.67 -3.24 -11.48
C ALA A 248 -16.58 -4.64 -10.83
N ILE A 249 -16.22 -4.69 -9.55
CA ILE A 249 -16.14 -5.93 -8.80
C ILE A 249 -17.56 -6.31 -8.34
N LYS A 250 -18.12 -7.39 -8.89
CA LYS A 250 -19.41 -7.91 -8.44
C LYS A 250 -19.31 -8.43 -7.02
N THR A 251 -20.02 -7.79 -6.11
CA THR A 251 -19.98 -8.06 -4.68
C THR A 251 -21.28 -8.70 -4.22
N PHE A 252 -21.17 -9.86 -3.57
CA PHE A 252 -22.30 -10.62 -3.05
C PHE A 252 -22.19 -10.83 -1.56
N VAL A 253 -23.23 -10.49 -0.82
CA VAL A 253 -23.41 -10.90 0.57
C VAL A 253 -24.25 -12.18 0.57
N ARG A 254 -23.72 -13.27 1.12
CA ARG A 254 -24.34 -14.58 1.12
C ARG A 254 -24.24 -15.26 2.48
N ARG A 255 -25.22 -16.09 2.81
CA ARG A 255 -25.07 -17.04 3.91
C ARG A 255 -23.96 -18.03 3.58
N GLU A 256 -23.08 -18.28 4.55
CA GLU A 256 -22.03 -19.26 4.37
C GLU A 256 -22.60 -20.67 4.15
N GLY A 257 -22.07 -21.37 3.16
CA GLY A 257 -22.47 -22.73 2.82
C GLY A 257 -21.54 -23.33 1.76
N ASP A 258 -21.41 -24.64 1.80
CA ASP A 258 -20.49 -25.37 0.94
C ASP A 258 -20.81 -25.20 -0.55
N GLY A 259 -22.09 -25.11 -0.91
CA GLY A 259 -22.51 -24.89 -2.30
C GLY A 259 -22.04 -23.56 -2.88
N VAL A 260 -22.15 -22.49 -2.10
CA VAL A 260 -21.71 -21.14 -2.50
C VAL A 260 -20.18 -21.10 -2.68
N ILE A 261 -19.46 -21.68 -1.72
CA ILE A 261 -17.99 -21.71 -1.75
C ILE A 261 -17.52 -22.54 -2.96
N ARG A 262 -18.06 -23.74 -3.12
CA ARG A 262 -17.69 -24.63 -4.23
C ARG A 262 -17.97 -23.98 -5.60
N GLU A 263 -19.12 -23.37 -5.79
CA GLU A 263 -19.48 -22.69 -7.03
C GLU A 263 -18.53 -21.53 -7.33
N ALA A 264 -18.26 -20.67 -6.35
CA ALA A 264 -17.38 -19.53 -6.51
C ALA A 264 -15.95 -19.94 -6.87
N VAL A 265 -15.41 -20.94 -6.18
CA VAL A 265 -14.04 -21.44 -6.42
C VAL A 265 -13.93 -22.12 -7.77
N LEU A 266 -14.84 -23.05 -8.09
CA LEU A 266 -14.78 -23.79 -9.36
C LEU A 266 -14.95 -22.89 -10.57
N ARG A 267 -15.79 -21.86 -10.48
CA ARG A 267 -15.93 -20.88 -11.56
C ARG A 267 -14.61 -20.19 -11.86
N GLU A 268 -13.87 -19.78 -10.81
CA GLU A 268 -12.58 -19.14 -10.97
C GLU A 268 -11.51 -20.09 -11.50
N ILE A 269 -11.41 -21.28 -10.95
CA ILE A 269 -10.43 -22.30 -11.38
C ILE A 269 -10.65 -22.71 -12.84
N LYS A 270 -11.90 -22.90 -13.25
CA LYS A 270 -12.26 -23.29 -14.64
C LYS A 270 -11.83 -22.25 -15.68
N ARG A 271 -11.78 -21.00 -15.34
CA ARG A 271 -11.29 -19.94 -16.24
C ARG A 271 -9.78 -19.67 -16.11
N GLY A 272 -9.06 -20.51 -15.37
CA GLY A 272 -7.62 -20.41 -15.18
C GLY A 272 -7.19 -19.38 -14.14
N GLY A 273 -8.12 -18.87 -13.34
CA GLY A 273 -7.85 -17.89 -12.31
C GLY A 273 -7.53 -18.50 -10.94
N GLN A 274 -7.35 -17.64 -9.96
CA GLN A 274 -7.02 -17.98 -8.59
C GLN A 274 -7.96 -17.29 -7.62
N VAL A 275 -8.03 -17.82 -6.41
CA VAL A 275 -8.96 -17.39 -5.36
C VAL A 275 -8.20 -16.99 -4.10
N TYR A 276 -8.52 -15.82 -3.56
CA TYR A 276 -8.24 -15.48 -2.18
C TYR A 276 -9.38 -15.98 -1.29
N PHE A 277 -9.06 -16.77 -0.30
CA PHE A 277 -10.01 -17.15 0.74
C PHE A 277 -9.55 -16.60 2.08
N LEU A 278 -10.26 -15.62 2.58
CA LEU A 278 -9.94 -14.95 3.84
C LEU A 278 -10.61 -15.64 5.01
N HIS A 279 -9.82 -16.16 5.94
CA HIS A 279 -10.24 -16.79 7.18
C HIS A 279 -9.41 -16.22 8.34
N ASN A 280 -9.98 -15.25 9.05
CA ASN A 280 -9.22 -14.42 9.99
C ASN A 280 -9.04 -15.05 11.39
N GLU A 281 -8.94 -16.36 11.47
CA GLU A 281 -8.72 -17.12 12.70
C GLU A 281 -7.58 -18.11 12.49
N VAL A 282 -6.39 -17.80 13.03
CA VAL A 282 -5.18 -18.62 12.83
C VAL A 282 -5.36 -20.03 13.42
N GLU A 283 -6.04 -20.14 14.57
CA GLU A 283 -6.24 -21.40 15.28
C GLU A 283 -7.07 -22.42 14.48
N THR A 284 -8.01 -21.96 13.69
CA THR A 284 -8.95 -22.79 12.92
C THR A 284 -8.63 -22.86 11.43
N ILE A 285 -7.60 -22.15 10.95
CA ILE A 285 -7.29 -22.04 9.52
C ILE A 285 -6.92 -23.41 8.89
N GLN A 286 -6.25 -24.29 9.64
CA GLN A 286 -5.91 -25.61 9.14
C GLN A 286 -7.15 -26.51 8.99
N ASN A 287 -8.13 -26.39 9.90
CA ASN A 287 -9.41 -27.09 9.78
C ASN A 287 -10.18 -26.58 8.55
N ARG A 288 -10.13 -25.28 8.30
CA ARG A 288 -10.71 -24.70 7.09
C ARG A 288 -10.03 -25.21 5.82
N LYS A 289 -8.70 -25.31 5.82
CA LYS A 289 -7.97 -25.92 4.70
C LYS A 289 -8.44 -27.34 4.42
N HIS A 290 -8.55 -28.15 5.45
CA HIS A 290 -8.99 -29.54 5.32
C HIS A 290 -10.41 -29.64 4.74
N ALA A 291 -11.33 -28.85 5.29
CA ALA A 291 -12.72 -28.78 4.78
C ALA A 291 -12.79 -28.32 3.32
N LEU A 292 -11.99 -27.32 2.94
CA LEU A 292 -11.93 -26.86 1.55
C LEU A 292 -11.33 -27.93 0.61
N GLN A 293 -10.33 -28.68 1.06
CA GLN A 293 -9.70 -29.73 0.29
C GLN A 293 -10.65 -30.91 0.06
N GLU A 294 -11.48 -31.26 1.05
CA GLU A 294 -12.54 -32.26 0.90
C GLU A 294 -13.67 -31.77 -0.02
N LEU A 295 -14.08 -30.51 0.13
CA LEU A 295 -15.12 -29.90 -0.68
C LEU A 295 -14.73 -29.74 -2.14
N ILE A 296 -13.48 -29.40 -2.39
CA ILE A 296 -12.94 -29.08 -3.72
C ILE A 296 -11.61 -29.83 -3.92
N PRO A 297 -11.66 -31.15 -4.20
CA PRO A 297 -10.44 -31.96 -4.37
C PRO A 297 -9.52 -31.49 -5.48
N GLU A 298 -10.06 -30.79 -6.47
CA GLU A 298 -9.33 -30.23 -7.62
C GLU A 298 -8.45 -29.02 -7.23
N ALA A 299 -8.72 -28.40 -6.08
CA ALA A 299 -8.01 -27.20 -5.65
C ALA A 299 -6.64 -27.54 -5.05
N ARG A 300 -5.68 -26.69 -5.34
CA ARG A 300 -4.35 -26.67 -4.72
C ARG A 300 -4.31 -25.49 -3.76
N ILE A 301 -4.32 -25.78 -2.47
CA ILE A 301 -4.51 -24.80 -1.41
C ILE A 301 -3.20 -24.55 -0.68
N SER A 302 -2.76 -23.31 -0.58
CA SER A 302 -1.72 -22.87 0.36
C SER A 302 -2.32 -22.00 1.46
N VAL A 303 -1.67 -22.02 2.61
CA VAL A 303 -2.07 -21.28 3.82
C VAL A 303 -1.04 -20.22 4.14
N ALA A 304 -1.50 -18.99 4.42
CA ALA A 304 -0.68 -17.88 4.84
C ALA A 304 -1.30 -17.14 6.04
N HIS A 305 -0.57 -17.01 7.14
CA HIS A 305 -1.05 -16.30 8.33
C HIS A 305 0.07 -15.58 9.07
N GLY A 306 -0.28 -14.60 9.91
CA GLY A 306 0.66 -13.69 10.55
C GLY A 306 1.63 -14.32 11.58
N GLN A 307 1.38 -15.55 12.01
CA GLN A 307 2.27 -16.28 12.95
C GLN A 307 3.33 -17.14 12.23
N MET A 308 3.27 -17.22 10.89
CA MET A 308 4.28 -17.93 10.10
C MET A 308 5.59 -17.16 10.09
N HIS A 309 6.71 -17.91 10.01
CA HIS A 309 7.99 -17.28 9.77
C HIS A 309 7.99 -16.56 8.41
N GLU A 310 8.62 -15.41 8.37
CA GLU A 310 8.63 -14.54 7.19
C GLU A 310 9.11 -15.25 5.91
N ARG A 311 10.11 -16.15 6.03
CA ARG A 311 10.60 -16.97 4.89
C ARG A 311 9.56 -17.96 4.36
N GLU A 312 8.84 -18.60 5.28
CA GLU A 312 7.79 -19.54 4.94
C GLU A 312 6.62 -18.81 4.26
N LEU A 313 6.22 -17.66 4.81
CA LEU A 313 5.19 -16.83 4.25
C LEU A 313 5.54 -16.38 2.83
N GLU A 314 6.76 -15.94 2.58
CA GLU A 314 7.23 -15.56 1.25
C GLU A 314 7.23 -16.74 0.27
N SER A 315 7.60 -17.93 0.73
CA SER A 315 7.56 -19.14 -0.09
C SER A 315 6.13 -19.44 -0.53
N VAL A 316 5.17 -19.40 0.39
CA VAL A 316 3.75 -19.62 0.12
C VAL A 316 3.20 -18.56 -0.86
N MET A 317 3.52 -17.30 -0.64
CA MET A 317 3.09 -16.21 -1.52
C MET A 317 3.70 -16.35 -2.92
N ARG A 318 4.96 -16.77 -3.02
CA ARG A 318 5.62 -17.01 -4.30
C ARG A 318 4.94 -18.15 -5.06
N GLU A 319 4.58 -19.25 -4.40
CA GLU A 319 3.84 -20.35 -5.02
C GLU A 319 2.49 -19.87 -5.58
N PHE A 320 1.80 -19.00 -4.85
CA PHE A 320 0.55 -18.43 -5.30
C PHE A 320 0.74 -17.48 -6.50
N VAL A 321 1.68 -16.55 -6.42
CA VAL A 321 2.00 -15.62 -7.53
C VAL A 321 2.40 -16.36 -8.81
N THR A 322 3.15 -17.46 -8.69
CA THR A 322 3.56 -18.31 -9.82
C THR A 322 2.52 -19.34 -10.25
N GLN A 323 1.30 -19.26 -9.75
CA GLN A 323 0.17 -20.16 -10.06
C GLN A 323 0.41 -21.64 -9.73
N ARG A 324 1.32 -21.96 -8.85
CA ARG A 324 1.50 -23.33 -8.34
C ARG A 324 0.34 -23.75 -7.44
N THR A 325 -0.29 -22.80 -6.77
CA THR A 325 -1.51 -22.99 -6.00
C THR A 325 -2.61 -22.08 -6.56
N ASN A 326 -3.86 -22.51 -6.47
CA ASN A 326 -5.00 -21.79 -7.02
C ASN A 326 -5.95 -21.23 -5.94
N ILE A 327 -5.79 -21.63 -4.69
CA ILE A 327 -6.43 -20.98 -3.54
C ILE A 327 -5.36 -20.57 -2.54
N LEU A 328 -5.34 -19.30 -2.18
CA LEU A 328 -4.61 -18.80 -1.03
C LEU A 328 -5.59 -18.61 0.13
N LEU A 329 -5.52 -19.53 1.08
CA LEU A 329 -6.25 -19.44 2.34
C LEU A 329 -5.42 -18.64 3.33
N CYS A 330 -5.90 -17.47 3.74
CA CYS A 330 -5.09 -16.54 4.51
C CYS A 330 -5.88 -15.75 5.54
N THR A 331 -5.17 -15.21 6.49
CA THR A 331 -5.66 -14.13 7.36
C THR A 331 -5.54 -12.78 6.65
N THR A 332 -5.61 -11.67 7.37
CA THR A 332 -5.54 -10.30 6.82
C THR A 332 -4.24 -9.94 6.08
N ILE A 333 -3.32 -10.87 5.97
CA ILE A 333 -2.00 -10.71 5.34
C ILE A 333 -2.04 -10.32 3.86
N ILE A 334 -3.20 -10.47 3.20
CA ILE A 334 -3.40 -10.02 1.81
C ILE A 334 -3.20 -8.51 1.66
N GLU A 335 -3.14 -7.77 2.76
CA GLU A 335 -2.89 -6.32 2.76
C GLU A 335 -1.47 -5.94 2.30
N THR A 336 -0.61 -6.90 1.98
CA THR A 336 0.82 -6.67 1.66
C THR A 336 1.10 -5.96 0.32
N GLY A 337 0.10 -5.60 -0.46
CA GLY A 337 0.31 -4.86 -1.71
C GLY A 337 0.74 -5.69 -2.92
N ILE A 338 0.91 -6.99 -2.77
CA ILE A 338 1.30 -7.89 -3.87
C ILE A 338 0.22 -7.91 -4.94
N ASP A 339 0.64 -7.72 -6.19
CA ASP A 339 -0.23 -7.79 -7.36
C ASP A 339 -0.29 -9.22 -7.91
N VAL A 340 -1.50 -9.78 -7.97
CA VAL A 340 -1.78 -11.10 -8.55
C VAL A 340 -2.92 -10.96 -9.56
N PRO A 341 -2.63 -10.60 -10.82
CA PRO A 341 -3.65 -10.31 -11.82
C PRO A 341 -4.59 -11.48 -12.13
N THR A 342 -4.14 -12.70 -11.87
CA THR A 342 -4.93 -13.93 -12.05
C THR A 342 -5.89 -14.23 -10.91
N ALA A 343 -5.74 -13.56 -9.76
CA ALA A 343 -6.66 -13.69 -8.63
C ALA A 343 -7.83 -12.73 -8.78
N ASN A 344 -8.94 -13.22 -9.33
CA ASN A 344 -10.14 -12.42 -9.64
C ASN A 344 -11.37 -12.80 -8.80
N THR A 345 -11.22 -13.68 -7.82
CA THR A 345 -12.26 -13.99 -6.83
C THR A 345 -11.68 -13.89 -5.43
N ILE A 346 -12.38 -13.19 -4.55
CA ILE A 346 -12.10 -13.16 -3.12
C ILE A 346 -13.33 -13.64 -2.34
N ILE A 347 -13.11 -14.53 -1.38
CA ILE A 347 -14.13 -15.05 -0.48
C ILE A 347 -13.74 -14.66 0.94
N MET A 348 -14.61 -13.96 1.66
CA MET A 348 -14.36 -13.47 3.01
C MET A 348 -15.27 -14.18 4.00
N HIS A 349 -14.71 -15.05 4.82
CA HIS A 349 -15.40 -15.69 5.95
C HIS A 349 -15.67 -14.67 7.05
N ARG A 350 -16.87 -14.69 7.62
CA ARG A 350 -17.29 -13.76 8.68
C ARG A 350 -17.07 -12.29 8.30
N ALA A 351 -17.54 -11.93 7.11
CA ALA A 351 -17.41 -10.56 6.60
C ALA A 351 -18.08 -9.51 7.49
N ASP A 352 -19.04 -9.92 8.32
CA ASP A 352 -19.70 -9.10 9.34
C ASP A 352 -18.77 -8.54 10.42
N LYS A 353 -17.60 -9.17 10.62
CA LYS A 353 -16.59 -8.75 11.61
C LYS A 353 -15.61 -7.69 11.09
N PHE A 354 -15.59 -7.41 9.80
CA PHE A 354 -14.67 -6.44 9.20
C PHE A 354 -15.27 -5.03 9.15
N GLY A 355 -14.41 -4.02 9.31
CA GLY A 355 -14.76 -2.64 9.06
C GLY A 355 -14.93 -2.33 7.56
N LEU A 356 -15.64 -1.23 7.25
CA LEU A 356 -15.92 -0.85 5.86
C LEU A 356 -14.65 -0.57 5.06
N ALA A 357 -13.69 0.17 5.63
CA ALA A 357 -12.41 0.45 5.00
C ALA A 357 -11.61 -0.85 4.73
N GLN A 358 -11.61 -1.77 5.68
CA GLN A 358 -10.96 -3.07 5.56
C GLN A 358 -11.60 -3.92 4.46
N LEU A 359 -12.94 -3.99 4.41
CA LEU A 359 -13.67 -4.68 3.34
C LEU A 359 -13.34 -4.09 1.96
N HIS A 360 -13.26 -2.77 1.87
CA HIS A 360 -12.90 -2.10 0.64
C HIS A 360 -11.48 -2.43 0.18
N GLN A 361 -10.50 -2.35 1.10
CA GLN A 361 -9.10 -2.69 0.80
C GLN A 361 -8.94 -4.16 0.38
N LEU A 362 -9.60 -5.07 1.08
CA LEU A 362 -9.56 -6.50 0.76
C LEU A 362 -10.22 -6.79 -0.59
N ARG A 363 -11.39 -6.20 -0.87
CA ARG A 363 -12.06 -6.31 -2.16
C ARG A 363 -11.19 -5.79 -3.30
N GLY A 364 -10.45 -4.71 -3.10
CA GLY A 364 -9.52 -4.12 -4.07
C GLY A 364 -8.32 -5.01 -4.43
N ARG A 365 -8.14 -6.16 -3.77
CA ARG A 365 -7.10 -7.14 -4.14
C ARG A 365 -7.43 -7.91 -5.40
N VAL A 366 -8.68 -7.95 -5.79
CA VAL A 366 -9.14 -8.52 -7.06
C VAL A 366 -9.55 -7.41 -8.05
N GLY A 367 -9.81 -7.76 -9.32
CA GLY A 367 -10.22 -6.77 -10.33
C GLY A 367 -9.06 -5.98 -10.94
N ARG A 368 -7.86 -6.53 -10.92
CA ARG A 368 -6.66 -5.91 -11.50
C ARG A 368 -6.40 -6.28 -12.95
N SER A 369 -7.16 -7.22 -13.47
CA SER A 369 -7.18 -7.61 -14.88
C SER A 369 -8.45 -7.13 -15.57
N HIS A 370 -8.55 -7.37 -16.88
CA HIS A 370 -9.78 -7.12 -17.66
C HIS A 370 -10.85 -8.20 -17.49
N HIS A 371 -10.59 -9.23 -16.67
CA HIS A 371 -11.59 -10.25 -16.34
C HIS A 371 -12.52 -9.75 -15.23
N GLN A 372 -13.78 -10.18 -15.29
CA GLN A 372 -14.76 -9.88 -14.24
C GLN A 372 -14.28 -10.45 -12.91
N ALA A 373 -14.17 -9.60 -11.90
CA ALA A 373 -13.84 -10.00 -10.53
C ALA A 373 -15.08 -10.13 -9.66
N TYR A 374 -14.97 -10.98 -8.65
CA TYR A 374 -16.05 -11.31 -7.73
C TYR A 374 -15.57 -11.25 -6.29
N ALA A 375 -16.39 -10.67 -5.42
CA ALA A 375 -16.21 -10.67 -3.98
C ALA A 375 -17.42 -11.31 -3.30
N TYR A 376 -17.17 -12.38 -2.55
CA TYR A 376 -18.18 -13.07 -1.75
C TYR A 376 -17.96 -12.74 -0.28
N LEU A 377 -18.91 -12.02 0.29
CA LEU A 377 -18.93 -11.65 1.70
C LEU A 377 -19.83 -12.66 2.42
N LEU A 378 -19.22 -13.65 3.06
CA LEU A 378 -19.93 -14.72 3.74
C LEU A 378 -20.24 -14.34 5.20
N VAL A 379 -21.49 -14.56 5.59
CA VAL A 379 -21.99 -14.30 6.92
C VAL A 379 -22.78 -15.51 7.44
N PRO A 380 -22.90 -15.71 8.78
CA PRO A 380 -23.63 -16.85 9.32
C PRO A 380 -25.11 -16.82 8.92
N ASP A 381 -25.76 -15.69 9.16
CA ASP A 381 -27.15 -15.45 8.77
C ASP A 381 -27.31 -13.95 8.47
N PRO A 382 -27.63 -13.58 7.22
CA PRO A 382 -27.81 -12.17 6.85
C PRO A 382 -28.89 -11.44 7.66
N GLU A 383 -29.93 -12.16 8.11
CA GLU A 383 -31.04 -11.56 8.85
C GLU A 383 -30.74 -11.35 10.35
N ALA A 384 -29.79 -12.11 10.89
CA ALA A 384 -29.41 -12.07 12.30
C ALA A 384 -28.23 -11.09 12.61
N LEU A 385 -27.76 -10.34 11.63
CA LEU A 385 -26.65 -9.42 11.81
C LEU A 385 -27.05 -8.16 12.57
N SER A 386 -26.09 -7.56 13.28
CA SER A 386 -26.28 -6.24 13.87
C SER A 386 -26.59 -5.18 12.80
N LYS A 387 -27.37 -4.15 13.17
CA LYS A 387 -27.68 -3.04 12.23
C LYS A 387 -26.41 -2.41 11.63
N GLN A 388 -25.36 -2.25 12.42
CA GLN A 388 -24.09 -1.69 11.93
C GLN A 388 -23.41 -2.60 10.92
N ALA A 389 -23.40 -3.91 11.15
CA ALA A 389 -22.85 -4.87 10.19
C ALA A 389 -23.66 -4.89 8.89
N GLN A 390 -25.01 -4.88 8.97
CA GLN A 390 -25.88 -4.78 7.81
C GLN A 390 -25.61 -3.52 6.99
N LEU A 391 -25.49 -2.35 7.65
CA LEU A 391 -25.18 -1.09 6.97
C LEU A 391 -23.81 -1.13 6.24
N ARG A 392 -22.78 -1.67 6.87
CA ARG A 392 -21.46 -1.80 6.23
C ARG A 392 -21.49 -2.72 5.01
N LEU A 393 -22.14 -3.87 5.15
CA LEU A 393 -22.25 -4.85 4.07
C LEU A 393 -23.10 -4.34 2.91
N ASN A 394 -24.20 -3.64 3.19
CA ASN A 394 -25.01 -2.99 2.18
C ASN A 394 -24.24 -1.88 1.45
N ALA A 395 -23.47 -1.09 2.21
CA ALA A 395 -22.64 -0.03 1.63
C ALA A 395 -21.58 -0.60 0.69
N ILE A 396 -20.84 -1.63 1.09
CA ILE A 396 -19.82 -2.24 0.23
C ILE A 396 -20.42 -2.94 -1.00
N GLN A 397 -21.61 -3.54 -0.87
CA GLN A 397 -22.32 -4.18 -1.98
C GLN A 397 -22.86 -3.16 -2.99
N ALA A 398 -23.37 -2.02 -2.51
CA ALA A 398 -23.87 -0.95 -3.36
C ALA A 398 -22.75 -0.21 -4.12
N MET A 399 -21.52 -0.28 -3.62
CA MET A 399 -20.35 0.33 -4.25
C MET A 399 -19.71 -0.62 -5.25
N GLU A 400 -20.31 -0.75 -6.41
CA GLU A 400 -19.73 -1.53 -7.50
C GLU A 400 -18.63 -0.76 -8.25
N GLU A 401 -18.70 0.57 -8.27
CA GLU A 401 -17.72 1.41 -8.94
C GLU A 401 -16.40 1.48 -8.17
N LEU A 402 -15.30 1.16 -8.87
CA LEU A 402 -13.94 1.37 -8.40
C LEU A 402 -13.71 2.89 -8.19
N GLY A 403 -13.26 3.28 -7.02
CA GLY A 403 -12.99 4.68 -6.67
C GLY A 403 -14.05 5.33 -5.76
N SER A 404 -15.33 5.01 -5.89
CA SER A 404 -16.36 5.52 -4.97
C SER A 404 -16.12 5.03 -3.52
N GLY A 405 -15.63 3.81 -3.37
CA GLY A 405 -15.24 3.24 -2.08
C GLY A 405 -14.02 3.90 -1.44
N PHE A 406 -13.14 4.52 -2.22
CA PHE A 406 -12.00 5.26 -1.68
C PHE A 406 -12.47 6.46 -0.85
N TYR A 407 -13.42 7.24 -1.35
CA TYR A 407 -14.00 8.38 -0.62
C TYR A 407 -14.75 7.95 0.63
N LEU A 408 -15.43 6.81 0.60
CA LEU A 408 -16.15 6.31 1.77
C LEU A 408 -15.21 5.69 2.80
N ALA A 409 -14.13 5.04 2.36
CA ALA A 409 -13.08 4.58 3.24
C ALA A 409 -12.36 5.76 3.91
N MET A 410 -12.19 6.88 3.22
CA MET A 410 -11.72 8.14 3.82
C MET A 410 -12.69 8.63 4.90
N HIS A 411 -13.99 8.58 4.66
CA HIS A 411 -15.01 8.97 5.62
C HIS A 411 -15.04 8.07 6.88
N ASP A 412 -14.83 6.76 6.69
CA ASP A 412 -14.76 5.80 7.82
C ASP A 412 -13.47 6.02 8.65
N LEU A 413 -12.37 6.43 8.02
CA LEU A 413 -11.12 6.81 8.69
C LEU A 413 -11.25 8.15 9.45
N GLU A 414 -12.05 9.09 8.98
CA GLU A 414 -12.40 10.32 9.72
C GLU A 414 -13.06 9.99 11.05
N ILE A 415 -13.88 8.93 11.10
CA ILE A 415 -14.56 8.46 12.31
C ILE A 415 -13.62 7.68 13.23
N ARG A 416 -12.61 6.96 12.68
CA ARG A 416 -11.72 6.05 13.44
C ARG A 416 -10.36 6.63 13.80
N GLY A 417 -9.99 7.74 13.17
CA GLY A 417 -8.68 8.35 13.31
C GLY A 417 -7.67 7.90 12.25
N ALA A 418 -6.74 8.79 11.92
CA ALA A 418 -5.78 8.64 10.83
C ALA A 418 -4.36 8.33 11.34
N GLY A 419 -4.25 7.47 12.35
CA GLY A 419 -2.98 7.18 13.02
C GLY A 419 -1.84 6.71 12.12
N GLU A 420 -2.15 6.01 11.02
CA GLU A 420 -1.15 5.58 10.05
C GLU A 420 -0.49 6.75 9.30
N VAL A 421 -1.20 7.85 9.12
CA VAL A 421 -0.68 9.04 8.43
C VAL A 421 0.15 9.91 9.36
N LEU A 422 -0.21 9.95 10.64
CA LEU A 422 0.49 10.74 11.67
C LEU A 422 1.62 9.97 12.36
N GLY A 423 1.65 8.65 12.22
CA GLY A 423 2.61 7.74 12.82
C GLY A 423 2.03 6.93 13.99
N ASP A 424 2.62 5.74 14.23
CA ASP A 424 2.10 4.75 15.17
C ASP A 424 1.97 5.25 16.62
N LYS A 425 2.78 6.25 17.01
CA LYS A 425 2.72 6.84 18.35
C LYS A 425 1.46 7.65 18.62
N GLN A 426 0.74 8.06 17.57
CA GLN A 426 -0.45 8.92 17.69
C GLN A 426 -1.75 8.16 17.50
N SER A 427 -1.73 7.00 16.86
CA SER A 427 -2.94 6.19 16.65
C SER A 427 -3.60 5.78 17.97
N GLY A 428 -2.80 5.43 18.99
CA GLY A 428 -3.30 5.09 20.33
C GLY A 428 -4.00 6.24 21.04
N GLU A 429 -3.53 7.46 20.83
CA GLU A 429 -4.07 8.65 21.51
C GLU A 429 -5.34 9.18 20.87
N ILE A 430 -5.45 9.10 19.55
CA ILE A 430 -6.70 9.37 18.83
C ILE A 430 -7.80 8.40 19.28
N HIS A 431 -7.47 7.12 19.51
CA HIS A 431 -8.38 6.14 20.05
C HIS A 431 -8.78 6.41 21.51
N GLU A 432 -7.85 6.94 22.32
CA GLU A 432 -8.11 7.24 23.75
C GLU A 432 -9.04 8.44 23.95
N ILE A 433 -9.04 9.44 23.07
CA ILE A 433 -9.81 10.68 23.26
C ILE A 433 -10.90 10.91 22.21
N GLY A 434 -10.97 10.09 21.19
CA GLY A 434 -11.88 10.25 20.05
C GLY A 434 -11.39 11.31 19.05
N PHE A 435 -11.63 11.05 17.78
CA PHE A 435 -11.07 11.87 16.70
C PHE A 435 -11.53 13.33 16.70
N GLN A 436 -12.82 13.60 16.99
CA GLN A 436 -13.34 14.97 17.05
C GLN A 436 -12.69 15.82 18.15
N LEU A 437 -12.52 15.24 19.34
CA LEU A 437 -11.88 15.93 20.47
C LEU A 437 -10.36 16.06 20.32
N TYR A 438 -9.75 15.23 19.47
CA TYR A 438 -8.32 15.27 19.19
C TYR A 438 -7.98 16.39 18.19
N THR A 439 -8.90 16.73 17.29
CA THR A 439 -8.73 17.76 16.25
C THR A 439 -9.21 19.16 16.68
N GLU A 440 -10.01 19.28 17.73
CA GLU A 440 -10.34 20.54 18.42
C GLU A 440 -9.21 20.99 19.38
#